data_40e5f4fc086b7dea61155fb7a73bb33a
#
_entry.id   40e5f4fc086b7dea61155fb7a73bb33a
#
_cell.length_a   1.000
_cell.length_b   1.000
_cell.length_c   1.000
_cell.angle_alpha   90.00
_cell.angle_beta   90.00
_cell.angle_gamma   90.00
#
_symmetry.space_group_name_H-M   'P 1'
#
loop_
_entity.id
_entity.type
_entity.pdbx_description
1 polymer ?
#
loop_
_entity_poly.entity_id
_entity_poly.type
_entity_poly.pdbx_seq_one_letter_code
_entity_poly.pdbx_strand_id
1 'polypeptide(L)'
;MKNLQNCPVEATLELIGGKYKALILWYLSSEKLRYSQLRDLLIGITPKMLTQQLRELEAKQLVRREVFPIVPPKVEYSLTELGKSLMPILVAMRDWGASYMRQANMEPNCFMMHQGPVPPL
;
A
#
# COMPACT_ATOMS: atom_id res chain seq x y z
N MET A 1 4.14 -21.44 -11.26
CA MET A 1 3.86 -20.70 -11.58
C MET A 1 4.29 -20.28 -12.62
N LYS A 2 4.14 -20.03 -13.10
CA LYS A 2 4.48 -19.89 -14.05
C LYS A 2 4.71 -18.87 -14.73
N ASN A 3 5.06 -18.40 -15.30
CA ASN A 3 5.39 -17.56 -16.34
C ASN A 3 4.97 -16.18 -16.23
N LEU A 4 4.73 -15.66 -15.03
CA LEU A 4 4.41 -14.28 -14.78
C LEU A 4 5.61 -13.40 -15.03
N GLN A 5 6.79 -13.97 -14.98
CA GLN A 5 7.98 -13.17 -15.04
C GLN A 5 8.15 -12.42 -16.33
N ASN A 6 7.44 -12.82 -17.38
CA ASN A 6 7.58 -12.14 -18.67
C ASN A 6 6.39 -11.27 -19.03
N CYS A 7 5.46 -11.07 -18.10
CA CYS A 7 4.31 -10.22 -18.33
C CYS A 7 4.32 -9.04 -17.35
N PRO A 8 4.57 -7.81 -17.83
CA PRO A 8 4.65 -6.66 -16.93
C PRO A 8 3.38 -6.40 -16.14
N VAL A 9 2.22 -6.62 -16.75
CA VAL A 9 0.97 -6.39 -16.04
C VAL A 9 0.82 -7.39 -14.89
N GLU A 10 1.11 -8.66 -15.16
CA GLU A 10 1.01 -9.66 -14.11
C GLU A 10 2.03 -9.43 -13.00
N ALA A 11 3.24 -9.01 -13.36
CA ALA A 11 4.25 -8.70 -12.37
C ALA A 11 3.78 -7.57 -11.45
N THR A 12 3.17 -6.54 -12.02
CA THR A 12 2.67 -5.42 -11.24
C THR A 12 1.52 -5.85 -10.34
N LEU A 13 0.58 -6.64 -10.88
CA LEU A 13 -0.54 -7.13 -10.09
C LEU A 13 -0.06 -7.98 -8.91
N GLU A 14 1.01 -8.71 -9.08
CA GLU A 14 1.56 -9.51 -7.99
C GLU A 14 2.04 -8.63 -6.84
N LEU A 15 2.56 -7.44 -7.16
CA LEU A 15 3.07 -6.53 -6.15
C LEU A 15 1.97 -5.76 -5.42
N ILE A 16 0.89 -5.42 -6.11
CA ILE A 16 -0.16 -4.57 -5.53
C ILE A 16 -1.51 -5.24 -5.46
N GLY A 17 -1.60 -6.49 -5.88
CA GLY A 17 -2.86 -7.21 -5.86
C GLY A 17 -3.30 -7.56 -4.45
N GLY A 18 -4.54 -8.03 -4.36
CA GLY A 18 -5.13 -8.33 -3.07
C GLY A 18 -5.76 -7.10 -2.48
N LYS A 19 -6.30 -7.28 -1.28
CA LYS A 19 -7.11 -6.24 -0.68
C LYS A 19 -6.30 -5.16 0.02
N TYR A 20 -5.15 -5.52 0.60
CA TYR A 20 -4.51 -4.62 1.53
C TYR A 20 -3.19 -4.01 1.07
N LYS A 21 -2.50 -4.61 0.12
CA LYS A 21 -1.17 -4.10 -0.27
C LYS A 21 -1.24 -2.68 -0.81
N ALA A 22 -2.16 -2.42 -1.72
CA ALA A 22 -2.31 -1.07 -2.27
C ALA A 22 -2.67 -0.06 -1.19
N LEU A 23 -3.53 -0.47 -0.25
CA LEU A 23 -3.92 0.42 0.84
C LEU A 23 -2.74 0.75 1.76
N ILE A 24 -1.93 -0.25 2.07
CA ILE A 24 -0.74 -0.02 2.90
C ILE A 24 0.20 0.96 2.21
N LEU A 25 0.47 0.74 0.92
CA LEU A 25 1.33 1.64 0.18
C LEU A 25 0.80 3.05 0.16
N TRP A 26 -0.52 3.20 -0.01
CA TRP A 26 -1.14 4.52 -0.03
C TRP A 26 -0.96 5.24 1.29
N TYR A 27 -1.24 4.57 2.41
CA TYR A 27 -1.06 5.19 3.73
C TYR A 27 0.39 5.60 3.96
N LEU A 28 1.33 4.75 3.55
CA LEU A 28 2.75 5.04 3.75
C LEU A 28 3.25 6.14 2.81
N SER A 29 2.47 6.52 1.81
CA SER A 29 2.89 7.60 0.90
C SER A 29 2.91 8.96 1.60
N SER A 30 2.16 9.10 2.67
CA SER A 30 2.07 10.37 3.38
C SER A 30 3.10 10.49 4.49
N GLU A 31 3.41 9.41 5.17
CA GLU A 31 4.28 9.47 6.34
C GLU A 31 4.72 8.08 6.74
N LYS A 32 5.75 8.03 7.55
CA LYS A 32 6.18 6.79 8.17
C LYS A 32 5.14 6.40 9.22
N LEU A 33 4.85 5.12 9.30
CA LEU A 33 3.85 4.62 10.25
C LEU A 33 4.39 3.41 10.99
N ARG A 34 3.91 3.24 12.22
CA ARG A 34 4.20 2.05 13.01
C ARG A 34 3.15 0.99 12.72
N TYR A 35 3.47 -0.23 13.11
CA TYR A 35 2.56 -1.36 12.95
C TYR A 35 1.19 -1.08 13.54
N SER A 36 1.14 -0.56 14.77
CA SER A 36 -0.14 -0.29 15.43
C SER A 36 -0.96 0.76 14.70
N GLN A 37 -0.29 1.76 14.13
CA GLN A 37 -0.99 2.78 13.37
C GLN A 37 -1.60 2.20 12.09
N LEU A 38 -0.85 1.36 11.39
CA LEU A 38 -1.37 0.69 10.21
C LEU A 38 -2.54 -0.22 10.55
N ARG A 39 -2.42 -0.97 11.66
CA ARG A 39 -3.50 -1.84 12.10
C ARG A 39 -4.78 -1.06 12.34
N ASP A 40 -4.66 0.11 12.98
CA ASP A 40 -5.82 0.91 13.31
C ASP A 40 -6.45 1.54 12.06
N LEU A 41 -5.64 1.86 11.06
CA LEU A 41 -6.15 2.46 9.83
C LEU A 41 -6.79 1.43 8.90
N LEU A 42 -6.30 0.20 8.91
CA LEU A 42 -6.77 -0.85 8.01
C LEU A 42 -7.88 -1.66 8.68
N ILE A 43 -9.07 -1.10 8.66
CA ILE A 43 -10.22 -1.69 9.34
C ILE A 43 -10.47 -3.10 8.80
N GLY A 44 -10.57 -4.05 9.72
CA GLY A 44 -10.87 -5.44 9.35
C GLY A 44 -9.67 -6.32 9.10
N ILE A 45 -8.46 -5.75 9.10
CA ILE A 45 -7.28 -6.57 8.90
C ILE A 45 -6.92 -7.27 10.22
N THR A 46 -6.57 -8.55 10.13
CA THR A 46 -6.09 -9.27 11.29
C THR A 46 -4.59 -9.02 11.47
N PRO A 47 -4.08 -9.18 12.70
CA PRO A 47 -2.63 -9.04 12.91
C PRO A 47 -1.82 -9.99 12.04
N LYS A 48 -2.32 -11.20 11.82
CA LYS A 48 -1.62 -12.15 10.97
C LYS A 48 -1.53 -11.64 9.54
N MET A 49 -2.64 -11.12 9.02
CA MET A 49 -2.67 -10.60 7.66
C MET A 49 -1.77 -9.39 7.51
N LEU A 50 -1.81 -8.47 8.46
CA LEU A 50 -0.97 -7.28 8.39
C LEU A 50 0.50 -7.65 8.40
N THR A 51 0.90 -8.54 9.29
CA THR A 51 2.27 -8.99 9.37
C THR A 51 2.71 -9.62 8.03
N GLN A 52 1.85 -10.47 7.48
CA GLN A 52 2.17 -11.14 6.23
C GLN A 52 2.31 -10.14 5.07
N GLN A 53 1.38 -9.19 4.97
CA GLN A 53 1.42 -8.20 3.90
C GLN A 53 2.67 -7.33 4.01
N LEU A 54 3.01 -6.91 5.21
CA LEU A 54 4.20 -6.08 5.40
C LEU A 54 5.47 -6.85 5.06
N ARG A 55 5.54 -8.12 5.44
CA ARG A 55 6.70 -8.94 5.11
C ARG A 55 6.86 -9.12 3.60
N GLU A 56 5.76 -9.32 2.90
CA GLU A 56 5.81 -9.47 1.45
C GLU A 56 6.24 -8.18 0.78
N LEU A 57 5.71 -7.04 1.23
CA LEU A 57 6.10 -5.74 0.68
C LEU A 57 7.57 -5.43 0.96
N GLU A 58 8.03 -5.78 2.14
CA GLU A 58 9.43 -5.60 2.48
C GLU A 58 10.33 -6.50 1.64
N ALA A 59 9.94 -7.76 1.46
CA ALA A 59 10.72 -8.70 0.67
C ALA A 59 10.85 -8.25 -0.79
N LYS A 60 9.84 -7.56 -1.31
CA LYS A 60 9.87 -7.02 -2.66
C LYS A 60 10.51 -5.63 -2.71
N GLN A 61 11.01 -5.15 -1.57
CA GLN A 61 11.70 -3.88 -1.47
C GLN A 61 10.82 -2.66 -1.80
N LEU A 62 9.53 -2.80 -1.58
CA LEU A 62 8.60 -1.68 -1.73
C LEU A 62 8.45 -0.90 -0.44
N VAL A 63 8.66 -1.57 0.68
CA VAL A 63 8.51 -1.01 2.01
C VAL A 63 9.79 -1.28 2.79
N ARG A 64 10.20 -0.27 3.54
CA ARG A 64 11.37 -0.37 4.41
C ARG A 64 10.88 -0.49 5.85
N ARG A 65 11.49 -1.40 6.57
CA ARG A 65 11.23 -1.59 8.00
C ARG A 65 12.45 -1.15 8.77
N GLU A 66 12.27 -0.19 9.66
CA GLU A 66 13.38 0.35 10.44
C GLU A 66 13.14 0.13 11.91
N VAL A 67 14.11 -0.50 12.58
CA VAL A 67 14.04 -0.79 14.00
C VAL A 67 14.92 0.20 14.75
N PHE A 68 14.34 0.86 15.76
CA PHE A 68 15.08 1.79 16.60
C PHE A 68 15.38 1.10 17.91
N PRO A 69 16.66 1.00 18.30
CA PRO A 69 17.05 0.27 19.51
C PRO A 69 16.89 1.13 20.76
N ILE A 70 15.69 1.54 21.03
CA ILE A 70 15.34 2.30 22.23
C ILE A 70 14.46 1.44 23.12
N VAL A 71 14.09 1.97 24.28
CA VAL A 71 13.26 1.25 25.25
C VAL A 71 12.01 2.07 25.48
N PRO A 72 10.82 1.56 25.11
CA PRO A 72 10.60 0.29 24.40
C PRO A 72 11.05 0.39 22.93
N PRO A 73 11.32 -0.74 22.29
CA PRO A 73 11.74 -0.72 20.87
C PRO A 73 10.67 -0.10 19.98
N LYS A 74 11.13 0.61 18.95
CA LYS A 74 10.24 1.24 17.98
C LYS A 74 10.54 0.71 16.60
N VAL A 75 9.50 0.35 15.86
CA VAL A 75 9.62 -0.10 14.48
C VAL A 75 8.76 0.79 13.61
N GLU A 76 9.35 1.35 12.57
CA GLU A 76 8.64 2.19 11.62
C GLU A 76 8.72 1.62 10.22
N TYR A 77 7.63 1.77 9.48
CA TYR A 77 7.55 1.37 8.09
C TYR A 77 7.46 2.61 7.21
N SER A 78 8.11 2.55 6.07
CA SER A 78 8.09 3.67 5.11
C SER A 78 8.24 3.12 3.71
N LEU A 79 7.88 3.93 2.70
CA LEU A 79 8.07 3.54 1.32
C LEU A 79 9.55 3.68 0.93
N THR A 80 10.02 2.73 0.15
CA THR A 80 11.28 2.89 -0.55
C THR A 80 11.07 3.75 -1.78
N GLU A 81 12.15 4.09 -2.49
CA GLU A 81 12.01 4.79 -3.76
C GLU A 81 11.21 3.95 -4.76
N LEU A 82 11.45 2.64 -4.75
CA LEU A 82 10.68 1.75 -5.62
C LEU A 82 9.19 1.77 -5.25
N GLY A 83 8.89 1.74 -3.95
CA GLY A 83 7.51 1.84 -3.49
C GLY A 83 6.85 3.13 -3.93
N LYS A 84 7.58 4.25 -3.84
CA LYS A 84 7.06 5.54 -4.28
C LYS A 84 6.76 5.55 -5.77
N SER A 85 7.52 4.80 -6.55
CA SER A 85 7.31 4.77 -8.00
C SER A 85 6.00 4.11 -8.40
N LEU A 86 5.36 3.38 -7.48
CA LEU A 86 4.05 2.80 -7.73
C LEU A 86 2.91 3.79 -7.52
N MET A 87 3.16 4.92 -6.87
CA MET A 87 2.08 5.85 -6.53
C MET A 87 1.32 6.37 -7.74
N PRO A 88 1.97 6.74 -8.88
CA PRO A 88 1.20 7.15 -10.04
C PRO A 88 0.23 6.08 -10.53
N ILE A 89 0.61 4.81 -10.40
CA ILE A 89 -0.26 3.71 -10.79
C ILE A 89 -1.46 3.63 -9.86
N LEU A 90 -1.24 3.76 -8.57
CA LEU A 90 -2.32 3.72 -7.59
C LEU A 90 -3.27 4.90 -7.76
N VAL A 91 -2.74 6.08 -8.07
CA VAL A 91 -3.57 7.25 -8.36
C VAL A 91 -4.45 6.99 -9.57
N ALA A 92 -3.88 6.42 -10.63
CA ALA A 92 -4.65 6.09 -11.83
C ALA A 92 -5.75 5.07 -11.51
N MET A 93 -5.44 4.10 -10.69
CA MET A 93 -6.44 3.10 -10.28
C MET A 93 -7.57 3.75 -9.48
N ARG A 94 -7.23 4.66 -8.57
CA ARG A 94 -8.23 5.39 -7.81
C ARG A 94 -9.15 6.16 -8.75
N ASP A 95 -8.57 6.89 -9.69
CA ASP A 95 -9.36 7.75 -10.58
C ASP A 95 -10.24 6.94 -11.50
N TRP A 96 -9.70 5.87 -12.06
CA TRP A 96 -10.50 5.02 -12.93
C TRP A 96 -11.62 4.35 -12.13
N GLY A 97 -11.28 3.83 -10.95
CA GLY A 97 -12.27 3.17 -10.11
C GLY A 97 -13.38 4.09 -9.66
N ALA A 98 -13.03 5.33 -9.29
CA ALA A 98 -14.02 6.31 -8.87
C ALA A 98 -14.99 6.62 -10.02
N SER A 99 -14.46 6.79 -11.23
CA SER A 99 -15.30 7.05 -12.39
C SER A 99 -16.24 5.89 -12.68
N TYR A 100 -15.70 4.67 -12.61
CA TYR A 100 -16.52 3.47 -12.81
C TYR A 100 -17.63 3.38 -11.77
N MET A 101 -17.30 3.64 -10.51
CA MET A 101 -18.27 3.53 -9.43
C MET A 101 -19.40 4.55 -9.61
N ARG A 102 -19.06 5.78 -10.00
CA ARG A 102 -20.08 6.79 -10.23
C ARG A 102 -21.01 6.43 -11.38
N GLN A 103 -20.46 5.82 -12.43
CA GLN A 103 -21.30 5.35 -13.53
C GLN A 103 -22.25 4.23 -13.08
N ALA A 104 -21.87 3.48 -12.06
CA ALA A 104 -22.71 2.42 -11.51
C ALA A 104 -23.56 2.91 -10.34
N ASN A 105 -23.68 4.22 -10.17
CA ASN A 105 -24.45 4.84 -9.10
C ASN A 105 -23.93 4.49 -7.71
N MET A 106 -22.61 4.31 -7.60
CA MET A 106 -21.95 4.07 -6.32
C MET A 106 -21.06 5.26 -6.04
N GLU A 107 -21.17 5.85 -4.87
CA GLU A 107 -20.34 7.00 -4.52
C GLU A 107 -19.02 6.50 -3.92
N PRO A 108 -17.88 6.81 -4.54
CA PRO A 108 -16.60 6.42 -3.96
C PRO A 108 -16.39 7.14 -2.64
N ASN A 109 -16.09 6.35 -1.61
CA ASN A 109 -15.98 6.90 -0.27
C ASN A 109 -14.93 6.14 0.54
N CYS A 110 -13.73 6.03 0.02
CA CYS A 110 -12.62 5.51 0.80
C CYS A 110 -11.65 6.64 1.10
N PHE A 111 -10.71 6.38 2.01
CA PHE A 111 -9.80 7.43 2.44
C PHE A 111 -8.99 8.03 1.28
N MET A 112 -8.78 7.28 0.21
CA MET A 112 -8.04 7.75 -0.95
C MET A 112 -8.71 8.93 -1.64
N MET A 113 -10.04 9.08 -1.47
CA MET A 113 -10.77 10.19 -2.07
C MET A 113 -10.59 11.48 -1.28
N HIS A 114 -10.21 11.36 -0.02
CA HIS A 114 -10.09 12.52 0.87
C HIS A 114 -8.65 12.91 1.16
N GLN A 115 -7.72 12.05 0.80
CA GLN A 115 -6.33 12.24 1.15
C GLN A 115 -5.48 11.85 -0.05
N GLY A 116 -4.87 12.82 -0.68
CA GLY A 116 -4.02 12.56 -1.82
C GLY A 116 -2.71 11.94 -1.40
N PRO A 117 -2.01 11.30 -2.34
CA PRO A 117 -0.68 10.77 -2.06
C PRO A 117 0.33 11.91 -1.98
N VAL A 118 1.46 11.61 -1.36
CA VAL A 118 2.58 12.55 -1.38
C VAL A 118 3.08 12.64 -2.82
N PRO A 119 3.29 13.86 -3.36
CA PRO A 119 3.76 13.98 -4.73
C PRO A 119 5.07 13.25 -4.93
N PRO A 120 5.29 12.68 -6.11
CA PRO A 120 6.57 12.02 -6.39
C PRO A 120 7.68 13.05 -6.37
N LEU A 121 8.84 12.59 -6.02
CA LEU A 121 10.03 13.45 -5.94
C LEU A 121 10.61 13.75 -7.31
#